data_2ea821bcb348034eb575c9f209a28745
#
_entry.id   2ea821bcb348034eb575c9f209a28745
#
_cell.length_a   1.000
_cell.length_b   1.000
_cell.length_c   1.000
_cell.angle_alpha   90.00
_cell.angle_beta   90.00
_cell.angle_gamma   90.00
#
_symmetry.space_group_name_H-M   'P 1'
#
loop_
_entity.id
_entity.type
_entity.pdbx_description
1 polymer ?
#
loop_
_entity_poly.entity_id
_entity_poly.type
_entity_poly.pdbx_seq_one_letter_code
_entity_poly.pdbx_strand_id
1 'polypeptide(L)'
;MEDANLLPDLRIEALLNGEAVVVRENRKAGQYVDAVAQWAEDAGLKVYCGRANFHTGHRKSKWLNPYSLQKLGRDEALRLHRETLGDELKDQVGELKGKALSCWCYPEKCHCNYLAELANAK
;
A
#
# COMPACT_ATOMS: atom_id res chain seq x y z
N MET A 1 -14.08 19.72 9.63
CA MET A 1 -12.94 19.52 10.50
C MET A 1 -12.85 18.09 10.99
N GLU A 2 -13.90 17.61 11.61
CA GLU A 2 -13.90 16.20 12.01
C GLU A 2 -13.74 15.28 10.83
N ASP A 3 -14.28 15.66 9.69
CA ASP A 3 -14.20 14.81 8.49
C ASP A 3 -12.77 14.53 8.09
N ALA A 4 -11.89 15.52 8.22
CA ALA A 4 -10.49 15.36 7.87
C ALA A 4 -9.79 14.33 8.78
N ASN A 5 -10.29 14.15 10.00
CA ASN A 5 -9.72 13.21 10.95
C ASN A 5 -10.36 11.82 10.85
N LEU A 6 -11.57 11.75 10.33
CA LEU A 6 -12.30 10.47 10.26
C LEU A 6 -11.65 9.48 9.32
N LEU A 7 -11.12 9.96 8.17
CA LEU A 7 -10.54 9.05 7.19
C LEU A 7 -9.33 8.27 7.74
N PRO A 8 -8.36 8.92 8.41
CA PRO A 8 -7.29 8.15 9.04
C PRO A 8 -7.80 7.20 10.12
N ASP A 9 -8.77 7.65 10.91
CA ASP A 9 -9.33 6.81 11.98
C ASP A 9 -10.02 5.58 11.42
N LEU A 10 -10.74 5.73 10.31
CA LEU A 10 -11.43 4.60 9.68
C LEU A 10 -10.44 3.56 9.19
N ARG A 11 -9.30 3.99 8.66
CA ARG A 11 -8.29 3.03 8.23
C ARG A 11 -7.66 2.31 9.42
N ILE A 12 -7.46 3.02 10.53
CA ILE A 12 -6.95 2.39 11.75
C ILE A 12 -7.96 1.36 12.26
N GLU A 13 -9.23 1.72 12.26
CA GLU A 13 -10.28 0.79 12.65
C GLU A 13 -10.26 -0.46 11.79
N ALA A 14 -10.13 -0.28 10.47
CA ALA A 14 -10.07 -1.41 9.55
C ALA A 14 -8.88 -2.31 9.87
N LEU A 15 -7.71 -1.71 10.14
CA LEU A 15 -6.53 -2.48 10.51
C LEU A 15 -6.76 -3.27 11.79
N LEU A 16 -7.38 -2.67 12.79
CA LEU A 16 -7.67 -3.35 14.04
C LEU A 16 -8.68 -4.49 13.86
N ASN A 17 -9.52 -4.39 12.82
CA ASN A 17 -10.47 -5.44 12.49
C ASN A 17 -9.87 -6.51 11.57
N GLY A 18 -8.59 -6.43 11.28
CA GLY A 18 -7.92 -7.45 10.48
C GLY A 18 -7.98 -7.22 8.98
N GLU A 19 -8.35 -6.01 8.54
CA GLU A 19 -8.41 -5.70 7.11
C GLU A 19 -7.13 -5.04 6.65
N ALA A 20 -6.78 -5.24 5.36
CA ALA A 20 -5.67 -4.56 4.73
C ALA A 20 -6.15 -3.18 4.25
N VAL A 21 -5.32 -2.17 4.44
CA VAL A 21 -5.61 -0.81 3.94
C VAL A 21 -4.41 -0.29 3.18
N VAL A 22 -4.60 0.79 2.43
CA VAL A 22 -3.53 1.41 1.66
C VAL A 22 -3.15 2.72 2.32
N VAL A 23 -1.84 2.95 2.45
CA VAL A 23 -1.32 4.17 3.03
C VAL A 23 -0.19 4.71 2.14
N ARG A 24 0.19 5.95 2.37
CA ARG A 24 1.32 6.54 1.67
C ARG A 24 2.56 6.45 2.52
N GLU A 25 3.68 6.07 1.88
CA GLU A 25 4.97 6.07 2.56
C GLU A 25 5.37 7.50 2.88
N ASN A 26 5.84 7.75 4.10
CA ASN A 26 6.21 9.10 4.53
C ASN A 26 7.65 9.41 4.15
N ARG A 27 7.89 10.65 3.74
CA ARG A 27 9.24 11.14 3.45
C ARG A 27 9.75 11.97 4.60
N LYS A 28 11.08 12.00 4.75
CA LYS A 28 11.70 12.78 5.80
C LYS A 28 11.41 14.27 5.69
N ALA A 29 11.25 14.77 4.47
CA ALA A 29 11.09 16.20 4.25
C ALA A 29 9.77 16.77 4.75
N GLY A 30 8.85 15.94 5.18
CA GLY A 30 7.65 16.40 5.85
C GLY A 30 6.64 17.14 4.99
N GLN A 31 6.70 16.99 3.70
CA GLN A 31 5.75 17.67 2.83
C GLN A 31 4.37 17.07 2.87
N TYR A 32 4.31 15.78 3.01
CA TYR A 32 3.04 15.07 3.15
C TYR A 32 3.28 13.94 4.14
N VAL A 33 2.50 13.91 5.18
CA VAL A 33 2.60 12.86 6.19
C VAL A 33 1.26 12.15 6.28
N ASP A 34 1.27 10.85 6.02
CA ASP A 34 0.10 10.01 6.24
C ASP A 34 0.18 9.49 7.67
N ALA A 35 -0.68 10.03 8.52
CA ALA A 35 -0.67 9.69 9.94
C ALA A 35 -0.95 8.20 10.17
N VAL A 36 -1.76 7.59 9.31
CA VAL A 36 -2.05 6.16 9.44
C VAL A 36 -0.81 5.33 9.11
N ALA A 37 -0.02 5.77 8.11
CA ALA A 37 1.22 5.07 7.81
C ALA A 37 2.18 5.09 9.00
N GLN A 38 2.29 6.24 9.67
CA GLN A 38 3.14 6.35 10.85
C GLN A 38 2.62 5.48 11.99
N TRP A 39 1.31 5.53 12.23
CA TRP A 39 0.69 4.69 13.26
C TRP A 39 0.96 3.21 12.99
N ALA A 40 0.80 2.79 11.73
CA ALA A 40 0.99 1.39 11.36
C ALA A 40 2.45 0.98 11.48
N GLU A 41 3.37 1.86 11.13
CA GLU A 41 4.79 1.57 11.30
C GLU A 41 5.14 1.36 12.76
N ASP A 42 4.65 2.24 13.63
CA ASP A 42 4.90 2.13 15.06
C ASP A 42 4.29 0.86 15.64
N ALA A 43 3.18 0.41 15.08
CA ALA A 43 2.51 -0.82 15.52
C ALA A 43 3.07 -2.09 14.88
N GLY A 44 4.03 -1.96 13.96
CA GLY A 44 4.60 -3.11 13.27
C GLY A 44 3.68 -3.69 12.21
N LEU A 45 2.73 -2.92 11.71
CA LEU A 45 1.74 -3.40 10.75
C LEU A 45 1.96 -2.89 9.33
N LYS A 46 2.97 -2.05 9.09
CA LYS A 46 3.19 -1.48 7.77
C LYS A 46 4.01 -2.44 6.90
N VAL A 47 3.55 -2.64 5.66
CA VAL A 47 4.27 -3.44 4.67
C VAL A 47 4.53 -2.57 3.45
N TYR A 48 5.79 -2.32 3.16
CA TYR A 48 6.17 -1.55 1.97
C TYR A 48 5.97 -2.42 0.73
N CYS A 49 5.30 -1.88 -0.28
CA CYS A 49 4.95 -2.63 -1.49
C CYS A 49 5.55 -2.01 -2.76
N GLY A 50 6.62 -1.25 -2.62
CA GLY A 50 7.18 -0.52 -3.75
C GLY A 50 8.56 -1.03 -4.18
N ARG A 51 9.20 -0.24 -5.02
CA ARG A 51 10.50 -0.54 -5.57
C ARG A 51 11.60 -0.16 -4.59
N ALA A 52 12.81 -0.68 -4.83
CA ALA A 52 13.96 -0.26 -4.05
C ALA A 52 14.16 1.25 -4.17
N ASN A 53 14.54 1.89 -3.08
CA ASN A 53 14.76 3.32 -3.05
C ASN A 53 15.99 3.61 -2.18
N PHE A 54 17.07 4.03 -2.82
CA PHE A 54 18.33 4.30 -2.13
C PHE A 54 18.23 5.47 -1.15
N HIS A 55 17.43 6.47 -1.50
CA HIS A 55 17.32 7.68 -0.67
C HIS A 55 16.59 7.41 0.65
N THR A 56 15.71 6.43 0.66
CA THR A 56 14.92 6.12 1.84
C THR A 56 15.34 4.81 2.50
N GLY A 57 16.23 4.06 1.87
CA GLY A 57 16.68 2.78 2.41
C GLY A 57 15.72 1.63 2.19
N HIS A 58 14.68 1.82 1.42
CA HIS A 58 13.72 0.74 1.18
C HIS A 58 14.31 -0.31 0.24
N ARG A 59 14.09 -1.56 0.58
CA ARG A 59 14.44 -2.68 -0.29
C ARG A 59 13.27 -2.98 -1.22
N LYS A 60 13.58 -3.60 -2.36
CA LYS A 60 12.55 -4.02 -3.31
C LYS A 60 11.58 -5.00 -2.64
N SER A 61 10.30 -4.72 -2.73
CA SER A 61 9.28 -5.58 -2.18
C SER A 61 8.87 -6.65 -3.20
N LYS A 62 8.52 -7.85 -2.72
CA LYS A 62 7.96 -8.86 -3.62
C LYS A 62 6.59 -8.42 -4.16
N TRP A 63 5.97 -7.44 -3.49
CA TRP A 63 4.64 -6.94 -3.88
C TRP A 63 4.71 -5.76 -4.84
N LEU A 64 5.88 -5.40 -5.32
CA LEU A 64 6.00 -4.27 -6.24
C LEU A 64 5.26 -4.51 -7.55
N ASN A 65 4.85 -3.41 -8.19
CA ASN A 65 4.31 -3.49 -9.53
C ASN A 65 5.48 -3.44 -10.52
N PRO A 66 5.73 -4.51 -11.29
CA PRO A 66 6.85 -4.50 -12.22
C PRO A 66 6.64 -3.58 -13.42
N TYR A 67 5.42 -3.10 -13.64
CA TYR A 67 5.10 -2.26 -14.79
C TYR A 67 5.26 -0.80 -14.43
N SER A 68 5.98 -0.05 -15.27
CA SER A 68 6.33 1.33 -14.97
C SER A 68 5.17 2.28 -15.20
N LEU A 69 4.82 3.06 -14.19
CA LEU A 69 3.82 4.12 -14.32
C LEU A 69 4.28 5.19 -15.30
N GLN A 70 5.59 5.49 -15.29
CA GLN A 70 6.13 6.53 -16.16
C GLN A 70 6.08 6.14 -17.64
N LYS A 71 6.34 4.88 -17.92
CA LYS A 71 6.39 4.39 -19.30
C LYS A 71 5.03 4.06 -19.86
N LEU A 72 4.14 3.53 -19.05
CA LEU A 72 2.86 2.99 -19.49
C LEU A 72 1.66 3.86 -19.12
N GLY A 73 1.84 4.77 -18.16
CA GLY A 73 0.72 5.46 -17.56
C GLY A 73 0.10 4.62 -16.46
N ARG A 74 -0.61 5.31 -15.56
CA ARG A 74 -1.14 4.66 -14.37
C ARG A 74 -2.15 3.56 -14.70
N ASP A 75 -3.12 3.86 -15.55
CA ASP A 75 -4.18 2.91 -15.81
C ASP A 75 -3.65 1.63 -16.46
N GLU A 76 -2.75 1.76 -17.41
CA GLU A 76 -2.20 0.60 -18.09
C GLU A 76 -1.30 -0.23 -17.16
N ALA A 77 -0.47 0.45 -16.36
CA ALA A 77 0.39 -0.27 -15.43
C ALA A 77 -0.42 -1.05 -14.40
N LEU A 78 -1.52 -0.46 -13.92
CA LEU A 78 -2.38 -1.13 -12.96
C LEU A 78 -3.15 -2.28 -13.59
N ARG A 79 -3.59 -2.10 -14.85
CA ARG A 79 -4.28 -3.18 -15.56
C ARG A 79 -3.37 -4.39 -15.73
N LEU A 80 -2.13 -4.14 -16.15
CA LEU A 80 -1.18 -5.23 -16.35
C LEU A 80 -0.83 -5.92 -15.03
N HIS A 81 -0.67 -5.15 -13.96
CA HIS A 81 -0.42 -5.75 -12.65
C HIS A 81 -1.55 -6.69 -12.26
N ARG A 82 -2.80 -6.23 -12.43
CA ARG A 82 -3.97 -7.03 -12.07
C ARG A 82 -4.05 -8.31 -12.90
N GLU A 83 -3.76 -8.21 -14.20
CA GLU A 83 -3.89 -9.34 -15.11
C GLU A 83 -2.76 -10.36 -15.01
N THR A 84 -1.57 -9.90 -14.57
CA THR A 84 -0.39 -10.77 -14.61
C THR A 84 0.11 -11.18 -13.24
N LEU A 85 -0.57 -10.77 -12.17
CA LEU A 85 -0.15 -11.19 -10.83
C LEU A 85 -0.20 -12.72 -10.75
N GLY A 86 0.95 -13.33 -10.46
CA GLY A 86 1.06 -14.77 -10.48
C GLY A 86 0.31 -15.45 -9.35
N ASP A 87 -0.01 -16.72 -9.57
CA ASP A 87 -0.76 -17.50 -8.59
C ASP A 87 -0.01 -17.63 -7.27
N GLU A 88 1.31 -17.71 -7.32
CA GLU A 88 2.11 -17.81 -6.11
C GLU A 88 1.87 -16.62 -5.18
N LEU A 89 1.91 -15.40 -5.73
CA LEU A 89 1.65 -14.21 -4.92
C LEU A 89 0.18 -14.11 -4.51
N LYS A 90 -0.73 -14.50 -5.40
CA LYS A 90 -2.15 -14.51 -5.04
C LYS A 90 -2.42 -15.42 -3.85
N ASP A 91 -1.73 -16.53 -3.77
CA ASP A 91 -1.89 -17.44 -2.63
C ASP A 91 -1.33 -16.83 -1.35
N GLN A 92 -0.36 -15.93 -1.46
CA GLN A 92 0.29 -15.33 -0.30
C GLN A 92 -0.39 -14.06 0.20
N VAL A 93 -1.37 -13.49 -0.53
CA VAL A 93 -1.95 -12.20 -0.13
C VAL A 93 -2.61 -12.25 1.24
N GLY A 94 -2.96 -13.43 1.74
CA GLY A 94 -3.51 -13.54 3.09
C GLY A 94 -2.60 -12.99 4.17
N GLU A 95 -1.29 -12.99 3.94
CA GLU A 95 -0.35 -12.42 4.90
C GLU A 95 -0.48 -10.91 5.02
N LEU A 96 -1.16 -10.27 4.08
CA LEU A 96 -1.38 -8.82 4.10
C LEU A 96 -2.61 -8.40 4.89
N LYS A 97 -3.42 -9.33 5.35
CA LYS A 97 -4.58 -8.99 6.16
C LYS A 97 -4.14 -8.31 7.45
N GLY A 98 -4.80 -7.22 7.79
CA GLY A 98 -4.45 -6.45 8.97
C GLY A 98 -3.21 -5.60 8.80
N LYS A 99 -2.70 -5.47 7.58
CA LYS A 99 -1.49 -4.70 7.30
C LYS A 99 -1.81 -3.43 6.52
N ALA A 100 -0.99 -2.40 6.74
CA ALA A 100 -1.07 -1.15 6.00
C ALA A 100 -0.07 -1.25 4.85
N LEU A 101 -0.58 -1.36 3.64
CA LEU A 101 0.23 -1.50 2.44
C LEU A 101 0.67 -0.13 1.98
N SER A 102 1.97 0.12 1.95
CA SER A 102 2.48 1.45 1.66
C SER A 102 3.20 1.51 0.32
N CYS A 103 3.02 2.62 -0.36
CA CYS A 103 3.76 2.99 -1.55
C CYS A 103 3.74 4.51 -1.64
N TRP A 104 4.17 5.06 -2.77
CA TRP A 104 4.29 6.51 -2.91
C TRP A 104 3.07 7.15 -3.57
N CYS A 105 2.05 6.37 -3.91
CA CYS A 105 0.92 6.84 -4.73
C CYS A 105 -0.27 7.37 -3.94
N TYR A 106 -0.57 6.79 -2.78
CA TYR A 106 -1.78 7.18 -2.05
C TYR A 106 -1.84 8.70 -1.88
N PRO A 107 -2.96 9.36 -2.10
CA PRO A 107 -4.32 8.80 -2.26
C PRO A 107 -4.70 8.37 -3.68
N GLU A 108 -3.79 8.46 -4.63
CA GLU A 108 -4.09 8.01 -5.99
C GLU A 108 -4.05 6.49 -6.05
N LYS A 109 -4.77 5.94 -7.02
CA LYS A 109 -4.84 4.49 -7.20
C LYS A 109 -3.45 3.91 -7.46
N CYS A 110 -3.18 2.76 -6.86
CA CYS A 110 -1.95 2.04 -7.13
C CYS A 110 -2.20 0.55 -6.98
N HIS A 111 -1.17 -0.24 -7.25
CA HIS A 111 -1.32 -1.70 -7.18
C HIS A 111 -1.65 -2.19 -5.77
N CYS A 112 -1.34 -1.40 -4.74
CA CYS A 112 -1.69 -1.76 -3.37
C CYS A 112 -3.19 -1.89 -3.18
N ASN A 113 -3.98 -1.11 -3.93
CA ASN A 113 -5.43 -1.20 -3.82
C ASN A 113 -5.92 -2.60 -4.24
N TYR A 114 -5.36 -3.14 -5.30
CA TYR A 114 -5.72 -4.48 -5.75
C TYR A 114 -5.25 -5.54 -4.75
N LEU A 115 -4.04 -5.38 -4.24
CA LEU A 115 -3.52 -6.33 -3.25
C LEU A 115 -4.38 -6.34 -1.98
N ALA A 116 -4.79 -5.16 -1.51
CA ALA A 116 -5.66 -5.07 -0.35
C ALA A 116 -7.01 -5.72 -0.63
N GLU A 117 -7.55 -5.50 -1.82
CA GLU A 117 -8.81 -6.11 -2.23
C GLU A 117 -8.72 -7.65 -2.17
N LEU A 118 -7.65 -8.20 -2.72
CA LEU A 118 -7.45 -9.65 -2.70
C LEU A 118 -7.28 -10.17 -1.27
N ALA A 119 -6.49 -9.46 -0.46
CA ALA A 119 -6.26 -9.87 0.92
C ALA A 119 -7.56 -9.88 1.71
N ASN A 120 -8.37 -8.84 1.54
CA ASN A 120 -9.61 -8.71 2.30
C ASN A 120 -10.67 -9.70 1.84
N ALA A 121 -10.51 -10.29 0.66
CA ALA A 121 -11.42 -11.33 0.17
C ALA A 121 -11.10 -12.71 0.74
N LYS A 122 -9.95 -12.85 1.39
CA LYS A 122 -9.60 -14.09 2.05
C LYS A 122 -10.32 -14.20 3.39
#